data_150068c8559db358aed1ba643f753eaf
#
_entry.id   150068c8559db358aed1ba643f753eaf
#
_cell.length_a   1.000
_cell.length_b   1.000
_cell.length_c   1.000
_cell.angle_alpha   90.00
_cell.angle_beta   90.00
_cell.angle_gamma   90.00
#
_symmetry.space_group_name_H-M   'P 1'
#
loop_
_entity.id
_entity.type
_entity.pdbx_description
1 polymer ?
#
loop_
_entity_poly.entity_id
_entity_poly.type
_entity_poly.pdbx_seq_one_letter_code
_entity_poly.pdbx_strand_id
1 'polypeptide(L)'
;MVFSSMTFLFAFLPVVVLVYMLSPKQMKNAILLIASLFFYAWGEPRNILLMLLSIGINYVFGRIIEADRASQSKMRVWNLGFAVLWNVLILGIFKYVSGISQTLHTMLPSLIPVVKIALPIGISFYTFQAISYLVDVYRGTTRAQNNLINFALYIAMFPQLIAGPIVRYEDVEQQIRSRKVTIAGFGVGCEFFIRGMVKKVLFANLLGQIFVRIQALSNVQSSIVTAWIGAILYTLQIYYDFSGYSDMAIGLGRMFGFRFPQNFNYPYIAESITDFWRRWHMTLGTWFREYVYIPLGGNRVTTAKHIRNLLIVWGLTGVWHGAGINFLLWGLYYGVLLIIEKYLIGGFLKKHKVIGHTFTLIAVVIGWMLFANTSFASLGQYFCMMFGIGKVSFFNATAGYFLRASIVLLVLGVLFSTPIMHQLSEQIFVRYPKVSAAVRVFLFLLCIAALVYQTYNPFLYFRF
;
A
#
# COMPACT_ATOMS: atom_id res chain seq x y z
N MET A 1 -16.57 -1.81 -3.54
CA MET A 1 -16.23 -2.50 -4.82
C MET A 1 -14.71 -2.68 -4.86
N VAL A 2 -14.15 -3.79 -5.36
CA VAL A 2 -12.70 -3.98 -5.54
C VAL A 2 -12.37 -4.17 -7.01
N PHE A 3 -11.15 -3.80 -7.45
CA PHE A 3 -10.76 -3.85 -8.87
C PHE A 3 -10.80 -5.26 -9.47
N SER A 4 -10.55 -6.28 -8.65
CA SER A 4 -10.63 -7.70 -9.03
C SER A 4 -12.02 -8.30 -8.77
N SER A 5 -13.10 -7.55 -8.88
CA SER A 5 -14.47 -8.07 -8.79
C SER A 5 -15.17 -8.07 -10.15
N MET A 6 -16.05 -9.04 -10.37
CA MET A 6 -16.83 -9.14 -11.62
C MET A 6 -17.67 -7.88 -11.87
N THR A 7 -18.30 -7.34 -10.82
CA THR A 7 -19.08 -6.09 -10.91
C THR A 7 -18.22 -4.90 -11.36
N PHE A 8 -16.98 -4.81 -10.87
CA PHE A 8 -16.06 -3.76 -11.31
C PHE A 8 -15.68 -3.94 -12.79
N LEU A 9 -15.26 -5.15 -13.17
CA LEU A 9 -14.72 -5.44 -14.50
C LEU A 9 -15.76 -5.35 -15.62
N PHE A 10 -16.98 -5.82 -15.39
CA PHE A 10 -17.99 -5.99 -16.44
C PHE A 10 -19.14 -4.98 -16.36
N ALA A 11 -19.33 -4.28 -15.26
CA ALA A 11 -20.35 -3.27 -15.15
C ALA A 11 -19.76 -1.88 -14.94
N PHE A 12 -19.06 -1.65 -13.83
CA PHE A 12 -18.60 -0.30 -13.46
C PHE A 12 -17.56 0.26 -14.44
N LEU A 13 -16.45 -0.43 -14.65
CA LEU A 13 -15.34 0.08 -15.46
C LEU A 13 -15.74 0.34 -16.93
N PRO A 14 -16.44 -0.58 -17.65
CA PRO A 14 -16.85 -0.33 -19.03
C PRO A 14 -17.78 0.88 -19.14
N VAL A 15 -18.77 1.02 -18.25
CA VAL A 15 -19.69 2.15 -18.25
C VAL A 15 -18.95 3.47 -18.00
N VAL A 16 -18.08 3.52 -17.00
CA VAL A 16 -17.30 4.73 -16.69
C VAL A 16 -16.38 5.10 -17.84
N VAL A 17 -15.68 4.13 -18.44
CA VAL A 17 -14.81 4.38 -19.61
C VAL A 17 -15.62 4.91 -20.78
N LEU A 18 -16.77 4.31 -21.10
CA LEU A 18 -17.62 4.73 -22.20
C LEU A 18 -18.11 6.18 -22.00
N VAL A 19 -18.73 6.45 -20.85
CA VAL A 19 -19.24 7.80 -20.53
C VAL A 19 -18.11 8.84 -20.52
N TYR A 20 -16.97 8.50 -19.95
CA TYR A 20 -15.81 9.39 -19.91
C TYR A 20 -15.22 9.69 -21.30
N MET A 21 -15.14 8.67 -22.19
CA MET A 21 -14.60 8.87 -23.55
C MET A 21 -15.53 9.70 -24.42
N LEU A 22 -16.84 9.50 -24.32
CA LEU A 22 -17.87 10.23 -25.09
C LEU A 22 -18.05 11.69 -24.60
N SER A 23 -17.61 12.00 -23.39
CA SER A 23 -17.87 13.30 -22.77
C SER A 23 -16.92 14.40 -23.25
N PRO A 24 -17.40 15.66 -23.33
CA PRO A 24 -16.58 16.81 -23.65
C PRO A 24 -15.50 17.05 -22.57
N LYS A 25 -14.40 17.68 -22.95
CA LYS A 25 -13.22 17.87 -22.07
C LYS A 25 -13.58 18.55 -20.76
N GLN A 26 -14.49 19.53 -20.77
CA GLN A 26 -14.91 20.29 -19.59
C GLN A 26 -15.62 19.44 -18.54
N MET A 27 -16.33 18.38 -18.96
CA MET A 27 -17.09 17.50 -18.06
C MET A 27 -16.28 16.32 -17.54
N LYS A 28 -15.12 16.02 -18.11
CA LYS A 28 -14.33 14.82 -17.75
C LYS A 28 -13.97 14.73 -16.27
N ASN A 29 -13.66 15.84 -15.62
CA ASN A 29 -13.37 15.86 -14.18
C ASN A 29 -14.62 15.59 -13.33
N ALA A 30 -15.74 16.21 -13.67
CA ALA A 30 -17.00 15.98 -12.96
C ALA A 30 -17.49 14.53 -13.10
N ILE A 31 -17.44 13.96 -14.30
CA ILE A 31 -17.84 12.57 -14.56
C ILE A 31 -16.95 11.60 -13.76
N LEU A 32 -15.63 11.81 -13.78
CA LEU A 32 -14.73 10.96 -13.05
C LEU A 32 -14.91 11.11 -11.53
N LEU A 33 -15.23 12.32 -11.04
CA LEU A 33 -15.60 12.56 -9.64
C LEU A 33 -16.88 11.82 -9.27
N ILE A 34 -17.95 11.93 -10.07
CA ILE A 34 -19.23 11.23 -9.81
C ILE A 34 -19.01 9.72 -9.78
N ALA A 35 -18.27 9.19 -10.76
CA ALA A 35 -17.91 7.78 -10.79
C ALA A 35 -17.11 7.35 -9.54
N SER A 36 -16.18 8.19 -9.08
CA SER A 36 -15.37 7.94 -7.90
C SER A 36 -16.20 7.95 -6.61
N LEU A 37 -17.08 8.91 -6.46
CA LEU A 37 -18.00 8.99 -5.31
C LEU A 37 -18.97 7.79 -5.31
N PHE A 38 -19.48 7.39 -6.47
CA PHE A 38 -20.30 6.18 -6.59
C PHE A 38 -19.52 4.92 -6.22
N PHE A 39 -18.28 4.77 -6.74
CA PHE A 39 -17.38 3.66 -6.40
C PHE A 39 -17.16 3.56 -4.89
N TYR A 40 -16.94 4.69 -4.22
CA TYR A 40 -16.74 4.75 -2.78
C TYR A 40 -18.04 4.43 -2.02
N ALA A 41 -19.14 5.06 -2.38
CA ALA A 41 -20.44 4.87 -1.73
C ALA A 41 -20.96 3.41 -1.84
N TRP A 42 -20.60 2.71 -2.92
CA TRP A 42 -20.94 1.29 -3.08
C TRP A 42 -20.40 0.40 -1.96
N GLY A 43 -19.21 0.68 -1.46
CA GLY A 43 -18.60 -0.05 -0.34
C GLY A 43 -18.83 0.58 1.03
N GLU A 44 -19.02 1.91 1.05
CA GLU A 44 -19.02 2.74 2.26
C GLU A 44 -20.14 3.78 2.24
N PRO A 45 -21.42 3.36 2.22
CA PRO A 45 -22.53 4.28 1.99
C PRO A 45 -22.69 5.37 3.07
N ARG A 46 -22.28 5.11 4.30
CA ARG A 46 -22.32 6.08 5.40
C ARG A 46 -21.07 6.97 5.44
N ASN A 47 -19.92 6.38 5.14
CA ASN A 47 -18.63 7.07 5.25
C ASN A 47 -18.34 8.03 4.09
N ILE A 48 -19.18 8.04 3.04
CA ILE A 48 -19.10 9.06 1.97
C ILE A 48 -19.28 10.47 2.52
N LEU A 49 -20.14 10.65 3.54
CA LEU A 49 -20.35 11.96 4.17
C LEU A 49 -19.08 12.45 4.87
N LEU A 50 -18.34 11.54 5.52
CA LEU A 50 -17.05 11.86 6.13
C LEU A 50 -16.02 12.29 5.07
N MET A 51 -15.97 11.60 3.94
CA MET A 51 -15.09 11.98 2.83
C MET A 51 -15.46 13.35 2.27
N LEU A 52 -16.73 13.62 2.02
CA LEU A 52 -17.19 14.93 1.54
C LEU A 52 -16.88 16.04 2.53
N LEU A 53 -17.07 15.80 3.84
CA LEU A 53 -16.69 16.73 4.90
C LEU A 53 -15.18 17.00 4.89
N SER A 54 -14.36 15.95 4.80
CA SER A 54 -12.90 16.06 4.69
C SER A 54 -12.49 16.88 3.46
N ILE A 55 -13.10 16.63 2.30
CA ILE A 55 -12.86 17.40 1.08
C ILE A 55 -13.18 18.88 1.31
N GLY A 56 -14.36 19.20 1.85
CA GLY A 56 -14.79 20.57 2.10
C GLY A 56 -13.85 21.32 3.04
N ILE A 57 -13.52 20.73 4.17
CA ILE A 57 -12.63 21.32 5.18
C ILE A 57 -11.24 21.56 4.60
N ASN A 58 -10.62 20.56 3.96
CA ASN A 58 -9.27 20.69 3.41
C ASN A 58 -9.22 21.67 2.23
N TYR A 59 -10.30 21.77 1.44
CA TYR A 59 -10.43 22.79 0.40
C TYR A 59 -10.41 24.21 0.99
N VAL A 60 -11.23 24.47 2.02
CA VAL A 60 -11.31 25.77 2.69
C VAL A 60 -9.98 26.13 3.34
N PHE A 61 -9.39 25.22 4.11
CA PHE A 61 -8.09 25.49 4.74
C PHE A 61 -6.98 25.72 3.71
N GLY A 62 -6.97 24.99 2.59
CA GLY A 62 -6.01 25.23 1.51
C GLY A 62 -6.11 26.68 0.99
N ARG A 63 -7.33 27.19 0.80
CA ARG A 63 -7.60 28.57 0.37
C ARG A 63 -7.16 29.60 1.41
N ILE A 64 -7.46 29.35 2.69
CA ILE A 64 -7.06 30.23 3.80
C ILE A 64 -5.54 30.29 3.90
N ILE A 65 -4.84 29.15 3.89
CA ILE A 65 -3.38 29.07 4.00
C ILE A 65 -2.71 29.81 2.82
N GLU A 66 -3.25 29.73 1.60
CA GLU A 66 -2.74 30.48 0.46
C GLU A 66 -2.93 31.98 0.62
N ALA A 67 -4.11 32.43 1.07
CA ALA A 67 -4.40 33.83 1.33
C ALA A 67 -3.49 34.39 2.44
N ASP A 68 -3.31 33.66 3.54
CA ASP A 68 -2.39 34.02 4.61
C ASP A 68 -0.94 34.08 4.15
N ARG A 69 -0.54 33.20 3.23
CA ARG A 69 0.80 33.24 2.63
C ARG A 69 0.99 34.47 1.77
N ALA A 70 0.00 34.83 0.97
CA ALA A 70 0.04 36.01 0.11
C ALA A 70 0.10 37.32 0.92
N SER A 71 -0.60 37.38 2.06
CA SER A 71 -0.60 38.53 2.98
C SER A 71 0.54 38.49 4.02
N GLN A 72 1.42 37.48 3.98
CA GLN A 72 2.48 37.24 4.97
C GLN A 72 1.97 37.14 6.43
N SER A 73 0.73 36.74 6.61
CA SER A 73 0.09 36.62 7.91
C SER A 73 0.76 35.52 8.78
N LYS A 74 0.98 35.81 10.07
CA LYS A 74 1.43 34.83 11.04
C LYS A 74 0.39 33.72 11.30
N MET A 75 -0.88 33.98 10.97
CA MET A 75 -1.99 33.02 11.13
C MET A 75 -1.81 31.76 10.28
N ARG A 76 -1.05 31.84 9.17
CA ARG A 76 -0.84 30.68 8.29
C ARG A 76 -0.29 29.44 9.01
N VAL A 77 0.57 29.63 10.06
CA VAL A 77 1.14 28.51 10.85
C VAL A 77 0.04 27.87 11.68
N TRP A 78 -0.80 28.68 12.32
CA TRP A 78 -1.92 28.21 13.11
C TRP A 78 -2.97 27.51 12.26
N ASN A 79 -3.33 28.08 11.11
CA ASN A 79 -4.29 27.49 10.19
C ASN A 79 -3.80 26.15 9.61
N LEU A 80 -2.50 26.04 9.28
CA LEU A 80 -1.91 24.75 8.94
C LEU A 80 -1.98 23.77 10.13
N GLY A 81 -1.60 24.21 11.32
CA GLY A 81 -1.65 23.40 12.54
C GLY A 81 -3.04 22.85 12.82
N PHE A 82 -4.08 23.69 12.76
CA PHE A 82 -5.48 23.26 12.92
C PHE A 82 -5.94 22.29 11.85
N ALA A 83 -5.59 22.54 10.59
CA ALA A 83 -5.97 21.66 9.50
C ALA A 83 -5.29 20.29 9.59
N VAL A 84 -4.00 20.25 9.94
CA VAL A 84 -3.27 18.99 10.17
C VAL A 84 -3.85 18.25 11.38
N LEU A 85 -4.07 18.96 12.50
CA LEU A 85 -4.67 18.39 13.70
C LEU A 85 -6.05 17.78 13.41
N TRP A 86 -6.91 18.47 12.66
CA TRP A 86 -8.21 17.95 12.22
C TRP A 86 -8.06 16.61 11.49
N ASN A 87 -7.17 16.56 10.48
CA ASN A 87 -6.94 15.34 9.71
C ASN A 87 -6.41 14.18 10.56
N VAL A 88 -5.47 14.48 11.48
CA VAL A 88 -4.89 13.48 12.40
C VAL A 88 -5.92 13.00 13.41
N LEU A 89 -6.76 13.89 13.97
CA LEU A 89 -7.80 13.53 14.91
C LEU A 89 -8.86 12.61 14.28
N ILE A 90 -9.35 12.96 13.09
CA ILE A 90 -10.32 12.10 12.39
C ILE A 90 -9.73 10.73 12.12
N LEU A 91 -8.52 10.66 11.56
CA LEU A 91 -7.83 9.39 11.36
C LEU A 91 -7.66 8.63 12.68
N GLY A 92 -7.26 9.33 13.76
CA GLY A 92 -7.08 8.76 15.08
C GLY A 92 -8.36 8.17 15.66
N ILE A 93 -9.48 8.88 15.57
CA ILE A 93 -10.78 8.41 16.06
C ILE A 93 -11.18 7.11 15.37
N PHE A 94 -11.20 7.08 14.05
CA PHE A 94 -11.65 5.91 13.30
C PHE A 94 -10.69 4.74 13.39
N LYS A 95 -9.38 4.97 13.51
CA LYS A 95 -8.37 3.91 13.50
C LYS A 95 -8.08 3.32 14.88
N TYR A 96 -8.12 4.13 15.94
CA TYR A 96 -7.58 3.70 17.24
C TYR A 96 -8.62 3.60 18.35
N VAL A 97 -9.74 4.31 18.30
CA VAL A 97 -10.72 4.34 19.39
C VAL A 97 -11.26 2.93 19.70
N SER A 98 -11.56 2.12 18.68
CA SER A 98 -12.03 0.74 18.88
C SER A 98 -11.00 -0.12 19.63
N GLY A 99 -9.72 -0.08 19.20
CA GLY A 99 -8.64 -0.85 19.84
C GLY A 99 -8.33 -0.36 21.25
N ILE A 100 -8.26 0.95 21.45
CA ILE A 100 -8.03 1.57 22.77
C ILE A 100 -9.17 1.24 23.73
N SER A 101 -10.43 1.42 23.30
CA SER A 101 -11.60 1.11 24.14
C SER A 101 -11.65 -0.36 24.53
N GLN A 102 -11.30 -1.28 23.62
CA GLN A 102 -11.22 -2.71 23.91
C GLN A 102 -10.12 -3.02 24.93
N THR A 103 -8.94 -2.43 24.80
CA THR A 103 -7.83 -2.61 25.76
C THR A 103 -8.19 -2.05 27.12
N LEU A 104 -8.78 -0.87 27.18
CA LEU A 104 -9.21 -0.26 28.44
C LEU A 104 -10.36 -1.05 29.09
N HIS A 105 -11.28 -1.57 28.30
CA HIS A 105 -12.36 -2.44 28.79
C HIS A 105 -11.80 -3.72 29.45
N THR A 106 -10.74 -4.33 28.93
CA THR A 106 -10.12 -5.50 29.59
C THR A 106 -9.51 -5.16 30.93
N MET A 107 -9.09 -3.90 31.16
CA MET A 107 -8.55 -3.42 32.44
C MET A 107 -9.64 -2.95 33.41
N LEU A 108 -10.68 -2.32 32.86
CA LEU A 108 -11.77 -1.68 33.65
C LEU A 108 -13.14 -2.02 33.02
N PRO A 109 -13.62 -3.28 33.13
CA PRO A 109 -14.80 -3.74 32.40
C PRO A 109 -16.10 -3.00 32.77
N SER A 110 -16.22 -2.58 34.03
CA SER A 110 -17.41 -1.89 34.55
C SER A 110 -17.48 -0.40 34.23
N LEU A 111 -16.34 0.22 33.87
CA LEU A 111 -16.23 1.68 33.67
C LEU A 111 -16.19 2.09 32.20
N ILE A 112 -15.60 1.26 31.33
CA ILE A 112 -15.35 1.64 29.96
C ILE A 112 -16.04 0.67 28.99
N PRO A 113 -17.05 1.12 28.24
CA PRO A 113 -17.70 0.29 27.22
C PRO A 113 -16.81 0.05 26.01
N VAL A 114 -16.96 -1.09 25.36
CA VAL A 114 -16.30 -1.35 24.08
C VAL A 114 -16.98 -0.55 22.97
N VAL A 115 -16.25 0.41 22.40
CA VAL A 115 -16.71 1.21 21.27
C VAL A 115 -16.27 0.54 19.95
N LYS A 116 -17.21 0.17 19.10
CA LYS A 116 -16.94 -0.44 17.79
C LYS A 116 -17.16 0.61 16.69
N ILE A 117 -16.08 1.13 16.13
CA ILE A 117 -16.10 2.06 15.01
C ILE A 117 -15.48 1.33 13.81
N ALA A 118 -16.24 1.21 12.70
CA ALA A 118 -15.69 0.65 11.48
C ALA A 118 -14.70 1.64 10.85
N LEU A 119 -13.52 1.14 10.45
CA LEU A 119 -12.52 1.95 9.76
C LEU A 119 -12.99 2.25 8.34
N PRO A 120 -13.22 3.53 7.94
CA PRO A 120 -13.59 3.86 6.57
C PRO A 120 -12.48 3.48 5.59
N ILE A 121 -12.84 2.78 4.54
CA ILE A 121 -11.89 2.35 3.50
C ILE A 121 -11.19 3.58 2.90
N GLY A 122 -9.86 3.53 2.81
CA GLY A 122 -9.05 4.60 2.22
C GLY A 122 -8.82 5.83 3.09
N ILE A 123 -9.36 5.91 4.32
CA ILE A 123 -9.20 7.09 5.19
C ILE A 123 -7.72 7.44 5.41
N SER A 124 -6.84 6.47 5.57
CA SER A 124 -5.41 6.69 5.75
C SER A 124 -4.76 7.33 4.50
N PHE A 125 -5.21 6.95 3.30
CA PHE A 125 -4.68 7.46 2.04
C PHE A 125 -5.14 8.88 1.77
N TYR A 126 -6.46 9.15 1.81
CA TYR A 126 -6.93 10.50 1.53
C TYR A 126 -6.55 11.51 2.63
N THR A 127 -6.36 11.06 3.88
CA THR A 127 -5.79 11.90 4.93
C THR A 127 -4.34 12.32 4.60
N PHE A 128 -3.51 11.39 4.16
CA PHE A 128 -2.13 11.69 3.76
C PHE A 128 -2.08 12.62 2.53
N GLN A 129 -2.97 12.43 1.56
CA GLN A 129 -3.13 13.33 0.42
C GLN A 129 -3.53 14.74 0.86
N ALA A 130 -4.51 14.85 1.76
CA ALA A 130 -4.95 16.14 2.27
C ALA A 130 -3.84 16.86 3.06
N ILE A 131 -3.15 16.16 3.97
CA ILE A 131 -2.03 16.74 4.74
C ILE A 131 -0.91 17.21 3.81
N SER A 132 -0.49 16.37 2.84
CA SER A 132 0.56 16.76 1.91
C SER A 132 0.17 18.01 1.09
N TYR A 133 -1.07 18.05 0.59
CA TYR A 133 -1.59 19.23 -0.12
C TYR A 133 -1.52 20.50 0.73
N LEU A 134 -2.00 20.46 1.99
CA LEU A 134 -1.97 21.62 2.88
C LEU A 134 -0.55 22.10 3.18
N VAL A 135 0.37 21.16 3.43
CA VAL A 135 1.78 21.47 3.67
C VAL A 135 2.44 22.05 2.42
N ASP A 136 2.12 21.53 1.24
CA ASP A 136 2.68 22.00 -0.03
C ASP A 136 2.17 23.41 -0.38
N VAL A 137 0.89 23.71 -0.11
CA VAL A 137 0.34 25.08 -0.22
C VAL A 137 1.02 26.03 0.78
N TYR A 138 1.23 25.59 2.02
CA TYR A 138 1.95 26.38 3.03
C TYR A 138 3.38 26.67 2.60
N ARG A 139 4.11 25.68 2.09
CA ARG A 139 5.49 25.84 1.58
C ARG A 139 5.56 26.69 0.31
N GLY A 140 4.47 26.76 -0.44
CA GLY A 140 4.39 27.45 -1.73
C GLY A 140 4.89 26.62 -2.91
N THR A 141 5.09 25.33 -2.73
CA THR A 141 5.45 24.40 -3.82
C THR A 141 4.28 24.17 -4.77
N THR A 142 3.04 24.31 -4.27
CA THR A 142 1.83 24.32 -5.09
C THR A 142 0.91 25.48 -4.71
N ARG A 143 -0.01 25.85 -5.61
CA ARG A 143 -1.09 26.80 -5.33
C ARG A 143 -2.34 26.09 -4.85
N ALA A 144 -3.13 26.75 -3.99
CA ALA A 144 -4.41 26.20 -3.60
C ALA A 144 -5.34 26.06 -4.80
N GLN A 145 -6.03 24.92 -4.87
CA GLN A 145 -7.00 24.66 -5.95
C GLN A 145 -8.24 25.55 -5.77
N ASN A 146 -8.59 26.27 -6.83
CA ASN A 146 -9.71 27.21 -6.83
C ASN A 146 -11.06 26.56 -7.19
N ASN A 147 -11.02 25.39 -7.80
CA ASN A 147 -12.19 24.65 -8.24
C ASN A 147 -12.42 23.47 -7.33
N LEU A 148 -13.56 23.45 -6.63
CA LEU A 148 -13.92 22.40 -5.68
C LEU A 148 -14.05 21.03 -6.36
N ILE A 149 -14.57 20.94 -7.60
CA ILE A 149 -14.69 19.68 -8.36
C ILE A 149 -13.31 19.09 -8.60
N ASN A 150 -12.32 19.90 -8.98
CA ASN A 150 -10.96 19.47 -9.23
C ASN A 150 -10.26 19.00 -7.95
N PHE A 151 -10.48 19.68 -6.83
CA PHE A 151 -9.95 19.28 -5.53
C PHE A 151 -10.62 18.00 -5.03
N ALA A 152 -11.95 17.90 -5.14
CA ALA A 152 -12.69 16.71 -4.78
C ALA A 152 -12.27 15.50 -5.62
N LEU A 153 -12.04 15.68 -6.92
CA LEU A 153 -11.52 14.64 -7.79
C LEU A 153 -10.12 14.18 -7.33
N TYR A 154 -9.23 15.10 -6.96
CA TYR A 154 -7.90 14.74 -6.46
C TYR A 154 -7.98 13.82 -5.24
N ILE A 155 -8.84 14.14 -4.28
CA ILE A 155 -9.00 13.36 -3.03
C ILE A 155 -9.74 12.04 -3.28
N ALA A 156 -10.85 12.06 -4.04
CA ALA A 156 -11.78 10.93 -4.16
C ALA A 156 -11.49 10.01 -5.34
N MET A 157 -10.50 10.29 -6.19
CA MET A 157 -10.28 9.58 -7.45
C MET A 157 -10.12 8.07 -7.23
N PHE A 158 -11.10 7.27 -7.70
CA PHE A 158 -11.21 5.85 -7.38
C PHE A 158 -9.96 4.99 -7.71
N PRO A 159 -9.17 5.24 -8.76
CA PRO A 159 -7.98 4.44 -9.03
C PRO A 159 -6.94 4.47 -7.90
N GLN A 160 -6.79 5.61 -7.21
CA GLN A 160 -5.78 5.79 -6.16
C GLN A 160 -6.33 5.67 -4.74
N LEU A 161 -7.66 5.88 -4.56
CA LEU A 161 -8.31 6.17 -3.29
C LEU A 161 -8.08 5.11 -2.20
N ILE A 162 -8.11 3.83 -2.56
CA ILE A 162 -8.20 2.75 -1.56
C ILE A 162 -6.82 2.27 -1.12
N ALA A 163 -5.96 1.87 -2.06
CA ALA A 163 -4.61 1.36 -1.80
C ALA A 163 -3.70 1.55 -3.03
N GLY A 164 -3.97 2.56 -3.83
CA GLY A 164 -3.08 2.98 -4.91
C GLY A 164 -1.79 3.62 -4.37
N PRO A 165 -0.92 4.11 -5.25
CA PRO A 165 0.16 4.98 -4.85
C PRO A 165 -0.39 6.20 -4.08
N ILE A 166 0.31 6.67 -3.05
CA ILE A 166 0.00 7.95 -2.41
C ILE A 166 0.43 9.06 -3.37
N VAL A 167 -0.55 9.58 -4.12
CA VAL A 167 -0.32 10.60 -5.14
C VAL A 167 -0.41 11.97 -4.48
N ARG A 168 0.65 12.77 -4.57
CA ARG A 168 0.64 14.17 -4.09
C ARG A 168 -0.05 15.05 -5.10
N TYR A 169 -0.56 16.21 -4.65
CA TYR A 169 -1.26 17.13 -5.56
C TYR A 169 -0.36 17.61 -6.70
N GLU A 170 0.92 17.90 -6.42
CA GLU A 170 1.91 18.31 -7.42
C GLU A 170 2.12 17.27 -8.53
N ASP A 171 1.97 15.96 -8.23
CA ASP A 171 2.13 14.88 -9.20
C ASP A 171 1.03 14.90 -10.28
N VAL A 172 -0.15 15.44 -9.97
CA VAL A 172 -1.35 15.38 -10.83
C VAL A 172 -1.98 16.75 -11.16
N GLU A 173 -1.52 17.83 -10.55
CA GLU A 173 -2.10 19.19 -10.74
C GLU A 173 -2.26 19.56 -12.21
N GLN A 174 -1.19 19.43 -12.99
CA GLN A 174 -1.23 19.77 -14.42
C GLN A 174 -2.21 18.87 -15.19
N GLN A 175 -2.29 17.59 -14.83
CA GLN A 175 -3.16 16.62 -15.48
C GLN A 175 -4.64 16.82 -15.09
N ILE A 176 -4.92 17.33 -13.89
CA ILE A 176 -6.27 17.76 -13.49
C ILE A 176 -6.71 18.95 -14.33
N ARG A 177 -5.82 19.93 -14.54
CA ARG A 177 -6.12 21.13 -15.35
C ARG A 177 -6.24 20.81 -16.84
N SER A 178 -5.29 20.01 -17.36
CA SER A 178 -5.25 19.68 -18.78
C SER A 178 -4.57 18.32 -18.99
N ARG A 179 -5.30 17.37 -19.53
CA ARG A 179 -4.76 16.07 -19.93
C ARG A 179 -5.31 15.61 -21.28
N LYS A 180 -4.50 14.84 -21.97
CA LYS A 180 -4.89 14.17 -23.21
C LYS A 180 -5.00 12.68 -22.96
N VAL A 181 -6.13 12.10 -23.35
CA VAL A 181 -6.32 10.65 -23.39
C VAL A 181 -6.03 10.18 -24.81
N THR A 182 -5.06 9.30 -24.96
CA THR A 182 -4.66 8.74 -26.26
C THR A 182 -4.92 7.24 -26.28
N ILE A 183 -5.17 6.68 -27.45
CA ILE A 183 -5.34 5.23 -27.64
C ILE A 183 -4.10 4.47 -27.12
N ALA A 184 -2.90 4.97 -27.44
CA ALA A 184 -1.66 4.38 -26.95
C ALA A 184 -1.57 4.42 -25.42
N GLY A 185 -1.91 5.55 -24.78
CA GLY A 185 -1.95 5.67 -23.33
C GLY A 185 -2.98 4.75 -22.68
N PHE A 186 -4.13 4.58 -23.31
CA PHE A 186 -5.15 3.64 -22.87
C PHE A 186 -4.65 2.18 -22.97
N GLY A 187 -4.00 1.80 -24.08
CA GLY A 187 -3.41 0.48 -24.25
C GLY A 187 -2.35 0.15 -23.19
N VAL A 188 -1.46 1.11 -22.88
CA VAL A 188 -0.49 0.98 -21.78
C VAL A 188 -1.23 0.83 -20.44
N GLY A 189 -2.34 1.55 -20.24
CA GLY A 189 -3.18 1.42 -19.06
C GLY A 189 -3.76 0.00 -18.90
N CYS A 190 -4.28 -0.58 -19.99
CA CYS A 190 -4.76 -1.97 -20.00
C CYS A 190 -3.66 -2.97 -19.65
N GLU A 191 -2.45 -2.76 -20.16
CA GLU A 191 -1.29 -3.61 -19.85
C GLU A 191 -0.95 -3.62 -18.36
N PHE A 192 -0.84 -2.43 -17.74
CA PHE A 192 -0.61 -2.30 -16.31
C PHE A 192 -1.74 -2.95 -15.50
N PHE A 193 -2.98 -2.75 -15.93
CA PHE A 193 -4.14 -3.32 -15.25
C PHE A 193 -4.14 -4.85 -15.29
N ILE A 194 -3.90 -5.46 -16.46
CA ILE A 194 -3.81 -6.92 -16.63
C ILE A 194 -2.65 -7.49 -15.81
N ARG A 195 -1.47 -6.84 -15.85
CA ARG A 195 -0.32 -7.24 -15.03
C ARG A 195 -0.65 -7.22 -13.54
N GLY A 196 -1.34 -6.19 -13.08
CA GLY A 196 -1.81 -6.08 -11.70
C GLY A 196 -2.81 -7.19 -11.35
N MET A 197 -3.74 -7.51 -12.24
CA MET A 197 -4.67 -8.62 -12.06
C MET A 197 -3.98 -9.97 -11.96
N VAL A 198 -3.00 -10.25 -12.83
CA VAL A 198 -2.19 -11.48 -12.77
C VAL A 198 -1.50 -11.62 -11.41
N LYS A 199 -0.84 -10.54 -10.95
CA LYS A 199 -0.22 -10.51 -9.62
C LYS A 199 -1.21 -10.82 -8.51
N LYS A 200 -2.38 -10.19 -8.54
CA LYS A 200 -3.41 -10.32 -7.52
C LYS A 200 -4.08 -11.69 -7.55
N VAL A 201 -4.56 -12.12 -8.71
CA VAL A 201 -5.45 -13.29 -8.82
C VAL A 201 -4.66 -14.59 -8.91
N LEU A 202 -3.60 -14.63 -9.73
CA LEU A 202 -2.86 -15.85 -10.00
C LEU A 202 -1.69 -16.09 -9.03
N PHE A 203 -1.18 -15.03 -8.37
CA PHE A 203 -0.14 -15.19 -7.37
C PHE A 203 -0.66 -14.94 -5.95
N ALA A 204 -1.06 -13.72 -5.61
CA ALA A 204 -1.37 -13.36 -4.22
C ALA A 204 -2.49 -14.23 -3.62
N ASN A 205 -3.58 -14.45 -4.35
CA ASN A 205 -4.69 -15.26 -3.85
C ASN A 205 -4.27 -16.72 -3.61
N LEU A 206 -3.54 -17.33 -4.53
CA LEU A 206 -3.11 -18.73 -4.40
C LEU A 206 -2.08 -18.92 -3.29
N LEU A 207 -1.08 -18.01 -3.21
CA LEU A 207 -0.08 -18.01 -2.11
C LEU A 207 -0.77 -17.85 -0.75
N GLY A 208 -1.75 -16.95 -0.68
CA GLY A 208 -2.50 -16.68 0.53
C GLY A 208 -3.37 -17.85 0.99
N GLN A 209 -4.02 -18.56 0.07
CA GLN A 209 -4.78 -19.75 0.42
C GLN A 209 -3.92 -20.82 1.10
N ILE A 210 -2.70 -21.05 0.59
CA ILE A 210 -1.78 -22.02 1.18
C ILE A 210 -1.27 -21.52 2.53
N PHE A 211 -0.92 -20.22 2.64
CA PHE A 211 -0.47 -19.64 3.90
C PHE A 211 -1.50 -19.76 5.02
N VAL A 212 -2.78 -19.44 4.74
CA VAL A 212 -3.86 -19.59 5.72
C VAL A 212 -4.02 -21.02 6.22
N ARG A 213 -3.86 -22.00 5.32
CA ARG A 213 -3.87 -23.43 5.73
C ARG A 213 -2.69 -23.79 6.63
N ILE A 214 -1.50 -23.26 6.38
CA ILE A 214 -0.32 -23.46 7.23
C ILE A 214 -0.53 -22.77 8.60
N GLN A 215 -1.09 -21.55 8.64
CA GLN A 215 -1.40 -20.88 9.90
C GLN A 215 -2.42 -21.64 10.77
N ALA A 216 -3.30 -22.42 10.16
CA ALA A 216 -4.32 -23.19 10.87
C ALA A 216 -3.78 -24.52 11.44
N LEU A 217 -2.53 -24.89 11.17
CA LEU A 217 -1.94 -26.11 11.69
C LEU A 217 -1.71 -26.02 13.20
N SER A 218 -1.94 -27.14 13.89
CA SER A 218 -1.51 -27.29 15.28
C SER A 218 0.02 -27.41 15.39
N ASN A 219 0.57 -27.14 16.58
CA ASN A 219 2.01 -27.23 16.81
C ASN A 219 2.56 -28.63 16.50
N VAL A 220 1.77 -29.69 16.76
CA VAL A 220 2.16 -31.11 16.49
C VAL A 220 2.23 -31.38 14.99
N GLN A 221 1.37 -30.74 14.19
CA GLN A 221 1.34 -30.89 12.73
C GLN A 221 2.40 -30.07 12.02
N SER A 222 2.92 -29.05 12.68
CA SER A 222 3.89 -28.12 12.11
C SER A 222 5.32 -28.62 12.24
N SER A 223 6.22 -28.05 11.46
CA SER A 223 7.67 -28.29 11.51
C SER A 223 8.41 -27.00 11.17
N ILE A 224 9.74 -26.95 11.41
CA ILE A 224 10.58 -25.81 11.04
C ILE A 224 10.40 -25.49 9.55
N VAL A 225 10.50 -26.51 8.69
CA VAL A 225 10.35 -26.34 7.24
C VAL A 225 8.95 -25.84 6.87
N THR A 226 7.88 -26.34 7.50
CA THR A 226 6.52 -25.86 7.26
C THR A 226 6.37 -24.39 7.62
N ALA A 227 6.93 -23.96 8.75
CA ALA A 227 6.88 -22.55 9.19
C ALA A 227 7.63 -21.64 8.21
N TRP A 228 8.80 -22.02 7.70
CA TRP A 228 9.53 -21.25 6.70
C TRP A 228 8.83 -21.22 5.34
N ILE A 229 8.22 -22.32 4.90
CA ILE A 229 7.37 -22.32 3.68
C ILE A 229 6.25 -21.29 3.85
N GLY A 230 5.54 -21.29 4.98
CA GLY A 230 4.49 -20.32 5.27
C GLY A 230 5.00 -18.88 5.25
N ALA A 231 6.15 -18.60 5.87
CA ALA A 231 6.76 -17.28 5.91
C ALA A 231 7.14 -16.77 4.51
N ILE A 232 7.69 -17.62 3.65
CA ILE A 232 8.02 -17.27 2.26
C ILE A 232 6.75 -17.06 1.43
N LEU A 233 5.73 -17.90 1.60
CA LEU A 233 4.44 -17.76 0.93
C LEU A 233 3.80 -16.41 1.28
N TYR A 234 3.78 -16.02 2.55
CA TYR A 234 3.23 -14.71 2.97
C TYR A 234 4.08 -13.56 2.44
N THR A 235 5.40 -13.70 2.45
CA THR A 235 6.33 -12.69 1.90
C THR A 235 6.03 -12.41 0.43
N LEU A 236 5.82 -13.45 -0.37
CA LEU A 236 5.42 -13.30 -1.77
C LEU A 236 3.97 -12.81 -1.91
N GLN A 237 3.05 -13.30 -1.08
CA GLN A 237 1.66 -12.88 -1.08
C GLN A 237 1.51 -11.37 -0.88
N ILE A 238 2.09 -10.80 0.17
CA ILE A 238 1.96 -9.37 0.48
C ILE A 238 2.54 -8.50 -0.64
N TYR A 239 3.63 -8.94 -1.27
CA TYR A 239 4.19 -8.24 -2.42
C TYR A 239 3.24 -8.27 -3.62
N TYR A 240 2.74 -9.45 -4.01
CA TYR A 240 1.88 -9.57 -5.18
C TYR A 240 0.50 -8.94 -4.95
N ASP A 241 -0.03 -9.02 -3.74
CA ASP A 241 -1.30 -8.39 -3.38
C ASP A 241 -1.22 -6.87 -3.54
N PHE A 242 -0.22 -6.26 -2.92
CA PHE A 242 -0.11 -4.81 -2.89
C PHE A 242 0.47 -4.24 -4.20
N SER A 243 1.53 -4.85 -4.77
CA SER A 243 2.04 -4.38 -6.05
C SER A 243 1.06 -4.62 -7.20
N GLY A 244 0.24 -5.68 -7.12
CA GLY A 244 -0.83 -5.95 -8.08
C GLY A 244 -1.91 -4.87 -8.04
N TYR A 245 -2.37 -4.48 -6.85
CA TYR A 245 -3.30 -3.37 -6.72
C TYR A 245 -2.72 -2.05 -7.22
N SER A 246 -1.47 -1.77 -6.87
CA SER A 246 -0.75 -0.58 -7.33
C SER A 246 -0.63 -0.52 -8.86
N ASP A 247 -0.32 -1.65 -9.51
CA ASP A 247 -0.26 -1.73 -10.97
C ASP A 247 -1.65 -1.51 -11.60
N MET A 248 -2.72 -2.10 -11.03
CA MET A 248 -4.09 -1.84 -11.48
C MET A 248 -4.46 -0.35 -11.34
N ALA A 249 -4.11 0.29 -10.23
CA ALA A 249 -4.35 1.70 -9.98
C ALA A 249 -3.63 2.60 -11.00
N ILE A 250 -2.35 2.32 -11.26
CA ILE A 250 -1.55 3.02 -12.28
C ILE A 250 -2.15 2.82 -13.67
N GLY A 251 -2.58 1.59 -13.97
CA GLY A 251 -3.25 1.25 -15.24
C GLY A 251 -4.53 2.05 -15.45
N LEU A 252 -5.41 2.06 -14.45
CA LEU A 252 -6.65 2.86 -14.47
C LEU A 252 -6.34 4.35 -14.61
N GLY A 253 -5.37 4.88 -13.86
CA GLY A 253 -4.93 6.25 -14.03
C GLY A 253 -4.54 6.56 -15.48
N ARG A 254 -3.75 5.69 -16.12
CA ARG A 254 -3.33 5.83 -17.53
C ARG A 254 -4.51 5.79 -18.50
N MET A 255 -5.52 4.94 -18.27
CA MET A 255 -6.73 4.90 -19.09
C MET A 255 -7.48 6.23 -19.09
N PHE A 256 -7.48 6.95 -17.96
CA PHE A 256 -8.11 8.27 -17.80
C PHE A 256 -7.18 9.45 -18.05
N GLY A 257 -5.94 9.21 -18.51
CA GLY A 257 -4.97 10.23 -18.88
C GLY A 257 -4.13 10.76 -17.71
N PHE A 258 -4.10 10.07 -16.57
CA PHE A 258 -3.24 10.38 -15.42
C PHE A 258 -2.00 9.50 -15.39
N ARG A 259 -0.91 10.03 -14.83
CA ARG A 259 0.35 9.32 -14.62
C ARG A 259 0.66 9.31 -13.15
N PHE A 260 0.32 8.21 -12.48
CA PHE A 260 0.63 8.02 -11.08
C PHE A 260 2.08 7.55 -10.89
N PRO A 261 2.71 7.91 -9.77
CA PRO A 261 4.06 7.45 -9.47
C PRO A 261 4.12 5.94 -9.25
N GLN A 262 5.27 5.36 -9.56
CA GLN A 262 5.54 3.95 -9.27
C GLN A 262 5.64 3.72 -7.77
N ASN A 263 5.10 2.58 -7.30
CA ASN A 263 5.06 2.25 -5.88
C ASN A 263 5.96 1.07 -5.49
N PHE A 264 6.34 0.21 -6.44
CA PHE A 264 7.20 -0.96 -6.25
C PHE A 264 8.22 -1.10 -7.37
N ASN A 265 9.48 -1.45 -7.01
CA ASN A 265 10.56 -1.70 -7.96
C ASN A 265 11.37 -2.95 -7.55
N TYR A 266 10.78 -4.14 -7.72
CA TYR A 266 11.43 -5.42 -7.40
C TYR A 266 12.14 -5.43 -6.04
N PRO A 267 11.42 -5.25 -4.92
CA PRO A 267 12.03 -5.02 -3.61
C PRO A 267 12.83 -6.21 -3.09
N TYR A 268 12.52 -7.43 -3.54
CA TYR A 268 13.22 -8.65 -3.07
C TYR A 268 14.58 -8.91 -3.71
N ILE A 269 15.04 -8.04 -4.63
CA ILE A 269 16.43 -8.07 -5.10
C ILE A 269 17.35 -7.12 -4.32
N ALA A 270 16.83 -6.47 -3.28
CA ALA A 270 17.59 -5.49 -2.50
C ALA A 270 18.79 -6.12 -1.79
N GLU A 271 19.92 -5.40 -1.78
CA GLU A 271 21.18 -5.80 -1.14
C GLU A 271 21.32 -5.20 0.27
N SER A 272 20.35 -4.41 0.73
CA SER A 272 20.32 -3.79 2.05
C SER A 272 18.90 -3.41 2.48
N ILE A 273 18.66 -3.21 3.78
CA ILE A 273 17.36 -2.75 4.32
C ILE A 273 16.99 -1.37 3.73
N THR A 274 17.96 -0.48 3.60
CA THR A 274 17.76 0.82 2.97
C THR A 274 17.33 0.67 1.50
N ASP A 275 17.97 -0.22 0.72
CA ASP A 275 17.60 -0.46 -0.67
C ASP A 275 16.21 -1.11 -0.78
N PHE A 276 15.88 -2.04 0.13
CA PHE A 276 14.55 -2.65 0.20
C PHE A 276 13.45 -1.57 0.33
N TRP A 277 13.56 -0.63 1.27
CA TRP A 277 12.58 0.41 1.49
C TRP A 277 12.56 1.49 0.41
N ARG A 278 13.62 1.63 -0.39
CA ARG A 278 13.62 2.46 -1.60
C ARG A 278 12.87 1.82 -2.76
N ARG A 279 12.56 0.51 -2.67
CA ARG A 279 11.87 -0.27 -3.69
C ARG A 279 10.47 -0.72 -3.28
N TRP A 280 10.19 -0.75 -1.98
CA TRP A 280 8.92 -1.12 -1.38
C TRP A 280 8.12 0.12 -0.99
N HIS A 281 6.83 0.19 -1.43
CA HIS A 281 5.89 1.27 -1.08
C HIS A 281 6.55 2.66 -1.18
N MET A 282 7.15 2.93 -2.35
CA MET A 282 8.01 4.09 -2.60
C MET A 282 7.30 5.41 -2.30
N THR A 283 6.00 5.49 -2.60
CA THR A 283 5.20 6.70 -2.38
C THR A 283 4.99 7.00 -0.89
N LEU A 284 4.79 5.98 -0.05
CA LEU A 284 4.75 6.14 1.41
C LEU A 284 6.11 6.59 1.96
N GLY A 285 7.19 5.94 1.50
CA GLY A 285 8.55 6.33 1.87
C GLY A 285 8.85 7.79 1.51
N THR A 286 8.44 8.23 0.32
CA THR A 286 8.56 9.62 -0.11
C THR A 286 7.75 10.55 0.78
N TRP A 287 6.49 10.19 1.11
CA TRP A 287 5.63 10.99 1.97
C TRP A 287 6.26 11.19 3.36
N PHE A 288 6.67 10.12 4.04
CA PHE A 288 7.33 10.22 5.35
C PHE A 288 8.65 11.00 5.28
N ARG A 289 9.42 10.84 4.19
CA ARG A 289 10.64 11.60 3.99
C ARG A 289 10.38 13.09 3.90
N GLU A 290 9.43 13.53 3.06
CA GLU A 290 9.20 14.94 2.77
C GLU A 290 8.44 15.66 3.90
N TYR A 291 7.51 14.97 4.56
CA TYR A 291 6.60 15.62 5.52
C TYR A 291 6.94 15.34 6.99
N VAL A 292 7.81 14.37 7.28
CA VAL A 292 8.25 14.05 8.66
C VAL A 292 9.76 14.08 8.80
N TYR A 293 10.50 13.29 8.02
CA TYR A 293 11.94 13.13 8.21
C TYR A 293 12.75 14.40 7.95
N ILE A 294 12.51 15.07 6.81
CA ILE A 294 13.20 16.31 6.45
C ILE A 294 12.85 17.45 7.43
N PRO A 295 11.59 17.69 7.83
CA PRO A 295 11.26 18.68 8.86
C PRO A 295 11.92 18.44 10.22
N LEU A 296 12.19 17.19 10.60
CA LEU A 296 12.93 16.85 11.80
C LEU A 296 14.45 17.10 11.69
N GLY A 297 14.93 17.58 10.52
CA GLY A 297 16.33 17.82 10.19
C GLY A 297 17.00 16.71 9.37
N GLY A 298 16.28 15.62 9.06
CA GLY A 298 16.77 14.53 8.23
C GLY A 298 18.06 13.90 8.78
N ASN A 299 19.06 13.74 7.89
CA ASN A 299 20.39 13.25 8.23
C ASN A 299 21.44 14.36 8.41
N ARG A 300 21.02 15.64 8.32
CA ARG A 300 21.91 16.81 8.47
C ARG A 300 21.94 17.32 9.92
N VAL A 301 21.95 16.39 10.87
CA VAL A 301 21.90 16.63 12.31
C VAL A 301 22.91 15.72 13.01
N THR A 302 23.11 15.90 14.32
CA THR A 302 23.97 15.02 15.12
C THR A 302 23.47 13.57 15.09
N THR A 303 24.36 12.60 15.30
CA THR A 303 24.03 11.16 15.30
C THR A 303 22.84 10.84 16.21
N ALA A 304 22.81 11.38 17.44
CA ALA A 304 21.71 11.15 18.36
C ALA A 304 20.35 11.66 17.82
N LYS A 305 20.34 12.87 17.23
CA LYS A 305 19.12 13.42 16.58
C LYS A 305 18.73 12.61 15.35
N HIS A 306 19.70 12.10 14.58
CA HIS A 306 19.39 11.26 13.42
C HIS A 306 18.78 9.90 13.84
N ILE A 307 19.31 9.24 14.89
CA ILE A 307 18.71 8.03 15.47
C ILE A 307 17.29 8.31 15.94
N ARG A 308 17.08 9.40 16.67
CA ARG A 308 15.72 9.84 17.06
C ARG A 308 14.81 10.01 15.86
N ASN A 309 15.26 10.68 14.80
CA ASN A 309 14.46 10.92 13.60
C ASN A 309 14.04 9.61 12.91
N LEU A 310 14.97 8.63 12.83
CA LEU A 310 14.65 7.30 12.28
C LEU A 310 13.60 6.58 13.14
N LEU A 311 13.77 6.57 14.46
CA LEU A 311 12.81 5.91 15.36
C LEU A 311 11.43 6.58 15.32
N ILE A 312 11.35 7.91 15.24
CA ILE A 312 10.07 8.63 15.08
C ILE A 312 9.41 8.24 13.76
N VAL A 313 10.12 8.32 12.64
CA VAL A 313 9.54 8.00 11.31
C VAL A 313 9.04 6.56 11.28
N TRP A 314 9.84 5.62 11.75
CA TRP A 314 9.47 4.20 11.71
C TRP A 314 8.41 3.85 12.75
N GLY A 315 8.44 4.47 13.94
CA GLY A 315 7.37 4.36 14.91
C GLY A 315 6.03 4.86 14.35
N LEU A 316 6.02 6.04 13.72
CA LEU A 316 4.85 6.60 13.06
C LEU A 316 4.38 5.74 11.86
N THR A 317 5.32 5.17 11.10
CA THR A 317 4.99 4.23 10.01
C THR A 317 4.29 2.99 10.57
N GLY A 318 4.78 2.42 11.68
CA GLY A 318 4.14 1.31 12.35
C GLY A 318 2.74 1.66 12.86
N VAL A 319 2.61 2.76 13.59
CA VAL A 319 1.32 3.27 14.07
C VAL A 319 0.35 3.50 12.90
N TRP A 320 0.81 4.07 11.80
CA TRP A 320 -0.02 4.30 10.62
C TRP A 320 -0.59 3.00 10.03
N HIS A 321 0.11 1.88 10.09
CA HIS A 321 -0.38 0.60 9.60
C HIS A 321 -1.55 0.04 10.42
N GLY A 322 -1.61 0.24 11.73
CA GLY A 322 -2.72 -0.27 12.53
C GLY A 322 -2.62 0.02 14.02
N ALA A 323 -3.72 -0.24 14.74
CA ALA A 323 -3.79 -0.07 16.19
C ALA A 323 -3.10 -1.21 16.98
N GLY A 324 -2.74 -2.32 16.32
CA GLY A 324 -2.07 -3.44 16.96
C GLY A 324 -0.63 -3.13 17.31
N ILE A 325 -0.20 -3.58 18.50
CA ILE A 325 1.17 -3.41 18.98
C ILE A 325 2.20 -4.07 18.04
N ASN A 326 1.80 -5.13 17.33
CA ASN A 326 2.62 -5.78 16.31
C ASN A 326 3.08 -4.81 15.21
N PHE A 327 2.25 -3.85 14.80
CA PHE A 327 2.61 -2.85 13.79
C PHE A 327 3.63 -1.85 14.33
N LEU A 328 3.50 -1.42 15.60
CA LEU A 328 4.50 -0.57 16.23
C LEU A 328 5.84 -1.30 16.35
N LEU A 329 5.82 -2.56 16.80
CA LEU A 329 7.04 -3.39 16.88
C LEU A 329 7.67 -3.63 15.52
N TRP A 330 6.86 -3.85 14.49
CA TRP A 330 7.32 -3.96 13.11
C TRP A 330 8.01 -2.66 12.64
N GLY A 331 7.42 -1.51 12.91
CA GLY A 331 8.04 -0.23 12.59
C GLY A 331 9.36 -0.02 13.33
N LEU A 332 9.39 -0.24 14.65
CA LEU A 332 10.61 -0.11 15.45
C LEU A 332 11.69 -1.12 15.03
N TYR A 333 11.32 -2.35 14.68
CA TYR A 333 12.22 -3.35 14.12
C TYR A 333 12.98 -2.82 12.91
N TYR A 334 12.30 -2.22 11.94
CA TYR A 334 12.97 -1.62 10.78
C TYR A 334 13.73 -0.35 11.12
N GLY A 335 13.26 0.46 12.07
CA GLY A 335 14.00 1.60 12.59
C GLY A 335 15.36 1.18 13.16
N VAL A 336 15.36 0.13 13.98
CA VAL A 336 16.60 -0.44 14.57
C VAL A 336 17.50 -1.05 13.50
N LEU A 337 16.96 -1.83 12.57
CA LEU A 337 17.76 -2.42 11.48
C LEU A 337 18.45 -1.35 10.61
N LEU A 338 17.76 -0.25 10.31
CA LEU A 338 18.35 0.87 9.56
C LEU A 338 19.46 1.59 10.33
N ILE A 339 19.32 1.71 11.66
CA ILE A 339 20.36 2.25 12.52
C ILE A 339 21.59 1.34 12.53
N ILE A 340 21.38 0.02 12.72
CA ILE A 340 22.44 -0.99 12.69
C ILE A 340 23.13 -0.98 11.32
N GLU A 341 22.36 -1.00 10.23
CA GLU A 341 22.91 -0.94 8.88
C GLU A 341 23.75 0.31 8.68
N LYS A 342 23.24 1.48 9.06
CA LYS A 342 23.93 2.73 8.81
C LYS A 342 25.21 2.90 9.60
N TYR A 343 25.23 2.51 10.87
CA TYR A 343 26.31 2.84 11.79
C TYR A 343 27.25 1.69 12.13
N LEU A 344 26.83 0.43 11.91
CA LEU A 344 27.61 -0.74 12.31
C LEU A 344 28.03 -1.62 11.13
N ILE A 345 27.08 -2.12 10.32
CA ILE A 345 27.35 -3.19 9.35
C ILE A 345 27.30 -2.75 7.88
N GLY A 346 26.86 -1.55 7.58
CA GLY A 346 26.61 -1.12 6.18
C GLY A 346 27.86 -1.11 5.31
N GLY A 347 29.03 -0.80 5.87
CA GLY A 347 30.30 -0.88 5.15
C GLY A 347 30.67 -2.31 4.75
N PHE A 348 30.43 -3.27 5.66
CA PHE A 348 30.63 -4.70 5.42
C PHE A 348 29.65 -5.24 4.37
N LEU A 349 28.36 -4.97 4.50
CA LEU A 349 27.34 -5.45 3.57
C LEU A 349 27.56 -4.96 2.14
N LYS A 350 27.99 -3.70 1.97
CA LYS A 350 28.32 -3.15 0.64
C LYS A 350 29.48 -3.87 -0.05
N LYS A 351 30.46 -4.37 0.72
CA LYS A 351 31.60 -5.16 0.18
C LYS A 351 31.18 -6.57 -0.17
N HIS A 352 30.21 -7.14 0.56
CA HIS A 352 29.79 -8.52 0.44
C HIS A 352 28.32 -8.61 0.02
N LYS A 353 28.04 -8.31 -1.25
CA LYS A 353 26.67 -8.19 -1.80
C LYS A 353 25.78 -9.42 -1.55
N VAL A 354 26.31 -10.63 -1.69
CA VAL A 354 25.56 -11.86 -1.44
C VAL A 354 25.13 -11.95 0.04
N ILE A 355 26.03 -11.61 0.97
CA ILE A 355 25.71 -11.56 2.41
C ILE A 355 24.67 -10.46 2.67
N GLY A 356 24.85 -9.29 2.06
CA GLY A 356 23.90 -8.19 2.16
C GLY A 356 22.50 -8.56 1.69
N HIS A 357 22.41 -9.23 0.55
CA HIS A 357 21.14 -9.72 0.01
C HIS A 357 20.49 -10.76 0.91
N THR A 358 21.26 -11.78 1.35
CA THR A 358 20.77 -12.85 2.24
C THR A 358 20.28 -12.27 3.57
N PHE A 359 21.09 -11.40 4.19
CA PHE A 359 20.70 -10.69 5.42
C PHE A 359 19.39 -9.94 5.24
N THR A 360 19.28 -9.16 4.15
CA THR A 360 18.10 -8.37 3.85
C THR A 360 16.87 -9.25 3.67
N LEU A 361 16.96 -10.34 2.90
CA LEU A 361 15.83 -11.23 2.68
C LEU A 361 15.37 -11.89 4.00
N ILE A 362 16.28 -12.40 4.82
CA ILE A 362 15.93 -13.00 6.11
C ILE A 362 15.26 -11.96 7.02
N ALA A 363 15.83 -10.76 7.12
CA ALA A 363 15.27 -9.69 7.92
C ALA A 363 13.87 -9.28 7.43
N VAL A 364 13.66 -9.25 6.11
CA VAL A 364 12.36 -8.93 5.53
C VAL A 364 11.32 -10.02 5.80
N VAL A 365 11.68 -11.30 5.66
CA VAL A 365 10.79 -12.43 5.99
C VAL A 365 10.37 -12.39 7.47
N ILE A 366 11.33 -12.17 8.39
CA ILE A 366 11.03 -12.00 9.82
C ILE A 366 10.12 -10.79 10.05
N GLY A 367 10.41 -9.66 9.40
CA GLY A 367 9.58 -8.46 9.47
C GLY A 367 8.15 -8.70 9.01
N TRP A 368 7.94 -9.50 7.96
CA TRP A 368 6.59 -9.84 7.51
C TRP A 368 5.86 -10.78 8.47
N MET A 369 6.57 -11.62 9.21
CA MET A 369 5.93 -12.44 10.26
C MET A 369 5.52 -11.61 11.47
N LEU A 370 6.29 -10.57 11.85
CA LEU A 370 5.84 -9.56 12.82
C LEU A 370 4.56 -8.87 12.36
N PHE A 371 4.46 -8.54 11.08
CA PHE A 371 3.31 -7.87 10.49
C PHE A 371 2.07 -8.76 10.42
N ALA A 372 2.22 -10.04 10.07
CA ALA A 372 1.14 -11.00 9.85
C ALA A 372 0.43 -11.43 11.14
N ASN A 373 1.15 -11.48 12.26
CA ASN A 373 0.66 -12.02 13.52
C ASN A 373 0.22 -10.90 14.45
N THR A 374 -1.09 -10.79 14.68
CA THR A 374 -1.70 -9.69 15.44
C THR A 374 -1.65 -9.87 16.97
N SER A 375 -1.40 -11.08 17.48
CA SER A 375 -1.24 -11.34 18.90
C SER A 375 0.18 -11.82 19.26
N PHE A 376 0.66 -11.45 20.45
CA PHE A 376 1.95 -11.92 20.95
C PHE A 376 2.04 -13.45 21.08
N ALA A 377 0.94 -14.10 21.44
CA ALA A 377 0.88 -15.53 21.57
C ALA A 377 1.09 -16.23 20.20
N SER A 378 0.35 -15.80 19.16
CA SER A 378 0.50 -16.35 17.81
C SER A 378 1.87 -16.04 17.22
N LEU A 379 2.40 -14.85 17.47
CA LEU A 379 3.74 -14.44 17.02
C LEU A 379 4.82 -15.30 17.69
N GLY A 380 4.75 -15.45 19.02
CA GLY A 380 5.70 -16.28 19.78
C GLY A 380 5.66 -17.73 19.34
N GLN A 381 4.46 -18.31 19.16
CA GLN A 381 4.31 -19.67 18.65
C GLN A 381 4.92 -19.82 17.25
N TYR A 382 4.66 -18.88 16.35
CA TYR A 382 5.19 -18.94 15.00
C TYR A 382 6.72 -18.87 14.99
N PHE A 383 7.32 -18.01 15.80
CA PHE A 383 8.77 -17.92 15.94
C PHE A 383 9.37 -19.16 16.61
N CYS A 384 8.73 -19.70 17.63
CA CYS A 384 9.17 -20.99 18.19
C CYS A 384 9.22 -22.10 17.12
N MET A 385 8.20 -22.16 16.25
CA MET A 385 8.19 -23.11 15.13
C MET A 385 9.29 -22.80 14.10
N MET A 386 9.47 -21.53 13.69
CA MET A 386 10.50 -21.16 12.70
C MET A 386 11.92 -21.47 13.16
N PHE A 387 12.21 -21.29 14.45
CA PHE A 387 13.56 -21.45 15.01
C PHE A 387 13.78 -22.76 15.77
N GLY A 388 12.78 -23.66 15.75
CA GLY A 388 12.90 -24.97 16.40
C GLY A 388 12.96 -24.90 17.93
N ILE A 389 12.37 -23.88 18.54
CA ILE A 389 12.35 -23.69 19.99
C ILE A 389 11.27 -24.60 20.57
N GLY A 390 11.67 -25.55 21.47
CA GLY A 390 10.79 -26.58 22.03
C GLY A 390 10.81 -27.89 21.23
N LYS A 391 9.75 -28.69 21.35
CA LYS A 391 9.65 -30.02 20.66
C LYS A 391 9.08 -29.83 19.24
N VAL A 392 9.84 -29.18 18.35
CA VAL A 392 9.47 -28.96 16.94
C VAL A 392 10.34 -29.80 16.04
N SER A 393 9.73 -30.64 15.19
CA SER A 393 10.49 -31.45 14.22
C SER A 393 11.07 -30.55 13.11
N PHE A 394 12.24 -30.91 12.60
CA PHE A 394 12.83 -30.22 11.46
C PHE A 394 11.95 -30.35 10.20
N PHE A 395 11.56 -31.60 9.89
CA PHE A 395 10.76 -31.96 8.72
C PHE A 395 9.77 -33.06 9.09
N ASN A 396 8.57 -33.03 8.48
CA ASN A 396 7.54 -34.04 8.65
C ASN A 396 6.73 -34.26 7.36
N ALA A 397 5.77 -35.19 7.35
CA ALA A 397 4.93 -35.46 6.19
C ALA A 397 4.12 -34.21 5.73
N THR A 398 3.69 -33.38 6.67
CA THR A 398 2.98 -32.12 6.41
C THR A 398 3.86 -31.14 5.65
N ALA A 399 5.15 -31.02 6.01
CA ALA A 399 6.11 -30.19 5.27
C ALA A 399 6.29 -30.69 3.83
N GLY A 400 6.41 -32.03 3.65
CA GLY A 400 6.49 -32.63 2.31
C GLY A 400 5.26 -32.40 1.46
N TYR A 401 4.07 -32.43 2.07
CA TYR A 401 2.81 -32.07 1.38
C TYR A 401 2.79 -30.61 0.92
N PHE A 402 3.03 -29.65 1.84
CA PHE A 402 2.99 -28.24 1.48
C PHE A 402 4.11 -27.85 0.51
N LEU A 403 5.28 -28.45 0.60
CA LEU A 403 6.36 -28.21 -0.36
C LEU A 403 5.93 -28.64 -1.77
N ARG A 404 5.40 -29.85 -1.94
CA ARG A 404 4.90 -30.33 -3.24
C ARG A 404 3.75 -29.47 -3.77
N ALA A 405 2.82 -29.07 -2.91
CA ALA A 405 1.66 -28.26 -3.29
C ALA A 405 2.04 -26.84 -3.68
N SER A 406 3.16 -26.30 -3.21
CA SER A 406 3.53 -24.89 -3.43
C SER A 406 4.78 -24.67 -4.29
N ILE A 407 5.58 -25.72 -4.59
CA ILE A 407 6.90 -25.54 -5.21
C ILE A 407 6.85 -24.78 -6.55
N VAL A 408 5.90 -25.13 -7.42
CA VAL A 408 5.75 -24.45 -8.71
C VAL A 408 5.40 -22.97 -8.51
N LEU A 409 4.45 -22.70 -7.59
CA LEU A 409 4.01 -21.34 -7.29
C LEU A 409 5.12 -20.53 -6.61
N LEU A 410 5.93 -21.15 -5.73
CA LEU A 410 7.08 -20.52 -5.10
C LEU A 410 8.17 -20.18 -6.14
N VAL A 411 8.53 -21.12 -7.01
CA VAL A 411 9.53 -20.87 -8.05
C VAL A 411 9.10 -19.75 -8.99
N LEU A 412 7.86 -19.83 -9.51
CA LEU A 412 7.32 -18.76 -10.35
C LEU A 412 7.22 -17.44 -9.58
N GLY A 413 6.75 -17.48 -8.33
CA GLY A 413 6.64 -16.30 -7.48
C GLY A 413 8.00 -15.62 -7.25
N VAL A 414 9.06 -16.37 -7.02
CA VAL A 414 10.42 -15.83 -6.89
C VAL A 414 10.90 -15.26 -8.22
N LEU A 415 10.77 -15.98 -9.33
CA LEU A 415 11.22 -15.52 -10.65
C LEU A 415 10.53 -14.23 -11.08
N PHE A 416 9.21 -14.15 -10.97
CA PHE A 416 8.44 -12.95 -11.33
C PHE A 416 8.58 -11.79 -10.32
N SER A 417 9.14 -12.03 -9.13
CA SER A 417 9.52 -10.97 -8.20
C SER A 417 10.84 -10.28 -8.56
N THR A 418 11.52 -10.75 -9.61
CA THR A 418 12.76 -10.18 -10.16
C THR A 418 12.51 -9.47 -11.49
N PRO A 419 13.41 -8.57 -11.94
CA PRO A 419 13.28 -7.90 -13.23
C PRO A 419 13.53 -8.83 -14.43
N ILE A 420 14.10 -10.02 -14.23
CA ILE A 420 14.52 -10.95 -15.30
C ILE A 420 13.33 -11.30 -16.21
N MET A 421 12.22 -11.72 -15.63
CA MET A 421 11.05 -12.13 -16.42
C MET A 421 10.40 -10.96 -17.17
N HIS A 422 10.46 -9.76 -16.58
CA HIS A 422 9.98 -8.55 -17.26
C HIS A 422 10.87 -8.21 -18.46
N GLN A 423 12.18 -8.20 -18.28
CA GLN A 423 13.14 -7.93 -19.36
C GLN A 423 13.02 -8.93 -20.51
N LEU A 424 12.92 -10.23 -20.20
CA LEU A 424 12.72 -11.27 -21.21
C LEU A 424 11.38 -11.08 -21.95
N SER A 425 10.30 -10.81 -21.23
CA SER A 425 9.00 -10.61 -21.87
C SER A 425 8.97 -9.34 -22.73
N GLU A 426 9.60 -8.24 -22.33
CA GLU A 426 9.67 -7.04 -23.14
C GLU A 426 10.44 -7.27 -24.44
N GLN A 427 11.58 -7.96 -24.41
CA GLN A 427 12.33 -8.29 -25.62
C GLN A 427 11.49 -9.08 -26.63
N ILE A 428 10.72 -10.07 -26.14
CA ILE A 428 9.83 -10.88 -26.98
C ILE A 428 8.65 -10.05 -27.49
N PHE A 429 8.03 -9.25 -26.62
CA PHE A 429 6.81 -8.51 -26.90
C PHE A 429 7.04 -7.32 -27.84
N VAL A 430 8.21 -6.67 -27.77
CA VAL A 430 8.60 -5.63 -28.74
C VAL A 430 8.79 -6.26 -30.12
N ARG A 431 9.41 -7.45 -30.19
CA ARG A 431 9.64 -8.14 -31.45
C ARG A 431 8.37 -8.74 -32.06
N TYR A 432 7.42 -9.17 -31.22
CA TYR A 432 6.21 -9.87 -31.65
C TYR A 432 4.95 -9.25 -31.00
N PRO A 433 4.49 -8.06 -31.47
CA PRO A 433 3.39 -7.33 -30.80
C PRO A 433 2.04 -8.08 -30.83
N LYS A 434 1.77 -8.88 -31.88
CA LYS A 434 0.56 -9.72 -31.94
C LYS A 434 0.56 -10.84 -30.90
N VAL A 435 1.73 -11.47 -30.66
CA VAL A 435 1.91 -12.47 -29.61
C VAL A 435 1.72 -11.84 -28.25
N SER A 436 2.30 -10.65 -28.04
CA SER A 436 2.10 -9.86 -26.83
C SER A 436 0.62 -9.61 -26.52
N ALA A 437 -0.16 -9.18 -27.53
CA ALA A 437 -1.60 -8.95 -27.37
C ALA A 437 -2.35 -10.25 -27.02
N ALA A 438 -2.06 -11.33 -27.74
CA ALA A 438 -2.69 -12.63 -27.51
C ALA A 438 -2.39 -13.16 -26.09
N VAL A 439 -1.16 -13.06 -25.63
CA VAL A 439 -0.75 -13.46 -24.27
C VAL A 439 -1.49 -12.64 -23.20
N ARG A 440 -1.58 -11.32 -23.38
CA ARG A 440 -2.30 -10.45 -22.42
C ARG A 440 -3.80 -10.80 -22.35
N VAL A 441 -4.44 -11.02 -23.50
CA VAL A 441 -5.86 -11.46 -23.55
C VAL A 441 -6.02 -12.82 -22.86
N PHE A 442 -5.15 -13.77 -23.16
CA PHE A 442 -5.17 -15.08 -22.51
C PHE A 442 -5.03 -14.96 -20.98
N LEU A 443 -4.05 -14.19 -20.49
CA LEU A 443 -3.84 -13.97 -19.06
C LEU A 443 -5.04 -13.27 -18.41
N PHE A 444 -5.68 -12.33 -19.10
CA PHE A 444 -6.89 -11.68 -18.60
C PHE A 444 -8.04 -12.67 -18.47
N LEU A 445 -8.29 -13.50 -19.49
CA LEU A 445 -9.32 -14.54 -19.45
C LEU A 445 -9.03 -15.59 -18.36
N LEU A 446 -7.77 -15.95 -18.17
CA LEU A 446 -7.35 -16.85 -17.09
C LEU A 446 -7.64 -16.24 -15.71
N CYS A 447 -7.35 -14.93 -15.53
CA CYS A 447 -7.72 -14.22 -14.30
C CYS A 447 -9.25 -14.23 -14.07
N ILE A 448 -10.05 -14.01 -15.12
CA ILE A 448 -11.52 -14.08 -15.03
C ILE A 448 -11.97 -15.47 -14.61
N ALA A 449 -11.49 -16.52 -15.27
CA ALA A 449 -11.79 -17.90 -14.92
C ALA A 449 -11.43 -18.22 -13.46
N ALA A 450 -10.26 -17.78 -13.02
CA ALA A 450 -9.83 -17.93 -11.63
C ALA A 450 -10.74 -17.17 -10.65
N LEU A 451 -11.18 -15.96 -10.96
CA LEU A 451 -12.10 -15.17 -10.12
C LEU A 451 -13.50 -15.80 -10.02
N VAL A 452 -13.98 -16.46 -11.07
CA VAL A 452 -15.26 -17.19 -11.03
C VAL A 452 -15.16 -18.42 -10.12
N TYR A 453 -14.02 -19.11 -10.16
CA TYR A 453 -13.82 -20.33 -9.38
C TYR A 453 -13.43 -20.07 -7.92
N GLN A 454 -12.63 -19.01 -7.66
CA GLN A 454 -12.07 -18.72 -6.34
C GLN A 454 -13.05 -17.95 -5.45
N THR A 455 -13.36 -18.50 -4.27
CA THR A 455 -14.10 -17.77 -3.21
C THR A 455 -13.17 -16.89 -2.37
N TYR A 456 -11.86 -17.16 -2.36
CA TYR A 456 -10.84 -16.44 -1.61
C TYR A 456 -10.28 -15.30 -2.46
N ASN A 457 -10.72 -14.08 -2.22
CA ASN A 457 -10.21 -12.88 -2.88
C ASN A 457 -10.05 -11.73 -1.87
N PRO A 458 -9.32 -11.93 -0.76
CA PRO A 458 -9.09 -10.87 0.20
C PRO A 458 -8.13 -9.86 -0.39
N PHE A 459 -8.23 -8.62 0.09
CA PHE A 459 -7.19 -7.63 -0.08
C PHE A 459 -6.57 -7.36 1.29
N LEU A 460 -5.31 -7.76 1.47
CA LEU A 460 -4.65 -7.70 2.78
C LEU A 460 -4.63 -6.28 3.35
N TYR A 461 -4.47 -5.29 2.48
CA TYR A 461 -4.37 -3.89 2.88
C TYR A 461 -5.67 -3.29 3.45
N PHE A 462 -6.83 -3.91 3.25
CA PHE A 462 -8.09 -3.48 3.89
C PHE A 462 -8.19 -3.85 5.38
N ARG A 463 -7.28 -4.68 5.85
CA ARG A 463 -7.26 -5.13 7.24
C ARG A 463 -6.43 -4.23 8.16
N PHE A 464 -5.75 -3.20 7.57
CA PHE A 464 -4.79 -2.36 8.29
C PHE A 464 -5.16 -0.87 8.28
#